data_e1a48247e3b0d84d1b94c4d95186beda
#
_entry.id   e1a48247e3b0d84d1b94c4d95186beda
#
_cell.length_a   1.000
_cell.length_b   1.000
_cell.length_c   1.000
_cell.angle_alpha   90.00
_cell.angle_beta   90.00
_cell.angle_gamma   90.00
#
_symmetry.space_group_name_H-M   'P 1'
#
loop_
_entity.id
_entity.type
_entity.pdbx_description
1 polymer ?
#
loop_
_entity_poly.entity_id
_entity_poly.type
_entity_poly.pdbx_seq_one_letter_code
_entity_poly.pdbx_strand_id
1 'polypeptide(L)'
;EEKTFHISSGTQSTTDKSMLDVVYNTLSHTMSIKKPFIQAQLYINGAYAKEYAAGSKTSIQGQIRWKNNLDSVVNDMIIRAKITGSALDRKEVNEQQGFYSSSEDVIIWDKNTDDRFAQVNPGENGTLGFSLASLPLYSPTGGIISDPTITIEISVSGKQASAGNILKEVKSTETKTIRMISDVGLVNKALYFAGPFKNTGPIPP
;
A
#
# COMPACT_ATOMS: atom_id res chain seq x y z
N GLU A 1 -4.49 -20.85 10.44
CA GLU A 1 -5.61 -20.66 11.35
C GLU A 1 -6.89 -21.16 10.68
N GLU A 2 -7.65 -21.99 11.36
CA GLU A 2 -8.95 -22.48 10.87
C GLU A 2 -10.07 -21.72 11.57
N LYS A 3 -11.09 -21.33 10.81
CA LYS A 3 -12.33 -20.71 11.29
C LYS A 3 -13.50 -21.55 10.82
N THR A 4 -14.34 -21.97 11.75
CA THR A 4 -15.56 -22.71 11.45
C THR A 4 -16.76 -21.80 11.68
N PHE A 5 -17.60 -21.71 10.67
CA PHE A 5 -18.87 -20.98 10.71
C PHE A 5 -20.00 -22.01 10.83
N HIS A 6 -20.90 -21.76 11.77
CA HIS A 6 -22.11 -22.56 11.95
C HIS A 6 -23.31 -21.68 11.57
N ILE A 7 -24.13 -22.17 10.67
CA ILE A 7 -25.39 -21.54 10.27
C ILE A 7 -26.50 -22.50 10.67
N SER A 8 -27.36 -22.07 11.56
CA SER A 8 -28.50 -22.89 12.02
C SER A 8 -29.81 -22.23 11.61
N SER A 9 -30.77 -23.03 11.20
CA SER A 9 -32.15 -22.60 10.96
C SER A 9 -33.10 -23.32 11.90
N GLY A 10 -34.11 -22.60 12.39
CA GLY A 10 -35.06 -23.16 13.37
C GLY A 10 -36.18 -22.19 13.74
N THR A 11 -36.95 -22.50 14.73
CA THR A 11 -37.93 -21.56 15.31
C THR A 11 -37.24 -20.59 16.28
N GLN A 12 -37.56 -19.32 16.15
CA GLN A 12 -37.02 -18.28 17.02
C GLN A 12 -37.58 -18.44 18.43
N SER A 13 -36.74 -18.26 19.43
CA SER A 13 -37.17 -18.23 20.82
C SER A 13 -38.10 -17.05 21.11
N THR A 14 -39.14 -17.32 21.90
CA THR A 14 -40.07 -16.29 22.35
C THR A 14 -39.52 -15.45 23.50
N THR A 15 -38.49 -15.94 24.19
CA THR A 15 -37.86 -15.27 25.33
C THR A 15 -36.61 -14.53 24.95
N ASP A 16 -35.80 -15.07 24.00
CA ASP A 16 -34.59 -14.45 23.49
C ASP A 16 -34.53 -14.53 21.96
N LYS A 17 -34.77 -13.39 21.29
CA LYS A 17 -34.79 -13.29 19.84
C LYS A 17 -33.45 -13.58 19.16
N SER A 18 -32.36 -13.68 19.90
CA SER A 18 -31.04 -14.06 19.38
C SER A 18 -30.81 -15.57 19.37
N MET A 19 -31.72 -16.34 19.98
CA MET A 19 -31.62 -17.81 20.10
C MET A 19 -32.72 -18.52 19.31
N LEU A 20 -32.44 -19.80 18.99
CA LEU A 20 -33.43 -20.71 18.40
C LEU A 20 -33.92 -21.68 19.46
N ASP A 21 -35.23 -21.86 19.63
CA ASP A 21 -35.83 -22.84 20.53
C ASP A 21 -35.72 -24.28 19.95
N VAL A 22 -35.92 -24.40 18.64
CA VAL A 22 -35.76 -25.64 17.92
C VAL A 22 -34.92 -25.44 16.70
N VAL A 23 -33.84 -26.21 16.57
CA VAL A 23 -32.95 -26.18 15.40
C VAL A 23 -33.39 -27.25 14.43
N TYR A 24 -33.77 -26.88 13.21
CA TYR A 24 -34.17 -27.84 12.16
C TYR A 24 -32.98 -28.31 11.34
N ASN A 25 -32.01 -27.44 11.11
CA ASN A 25 -30.83 -27.77 10.33
C ASN A 25 -29.64 -26.95 10.79
N THR A 26 -28.44 -27.51 10.71
CA THR A 26 -27.16 -26.83 10.97
C THR A 26 -26.19 -27.16 9.84
N LEU A 27 -25.67 -26.14 9.20
CA LEU A 27 -24.59 -26.23 8.23
C LEU A 27 -23.29 -25.71 8.89
N SER A 28 -22.26 -26.54 8.85
CA SER A 28 -20.92 -26.14 9.30
C SER A 28 -19.99 -26.03 8.11
N HIS A 29 -19.30 -24.88 8.02
CA HIS A 29 -18.29 -24.64 6.99
C HIS A 29 -16.98 -24.20 7.63
N THR A 30 -15.90 -24.94 7.37
CA THR A 30 -14.56 -24.65 7.88
C THR A 30 -13.72 -24.05 6.78
N MET A 31 -13.14 -22.87 7.04
CA MET A 31 -12.20 -22.20 6.16
C MET A 31 -10.83 -22.13 6.80
N SER A 32 -9.79 -22.48 6.05
CA SER A 32 -8.41 -22.33 6.48
C SER A 32 -7.85 -20.98 5.99
N ILE A 33 -7.51 -20.12 6.94
CA ILE A 33 -6.85 -18.84 6.65
C ILE A 33 -5.35 -19.10 6.67
N LYS A 34 -4.74 -19.11 5.49
CA LYS A 34 -3.28 -19.23 5.35
C LYS A 34 -2.67 -17.85 5.44
N LYS A 35 -1.74 -17.65 6.37
CA LYS A 35 -0.88 -16.45 6.38
C LYS A 35 0.09 -16.55 5.20
N PRO A 36 0.46 -15.42 4.57
CA PRO A 36 1.52 -15.42 3.57
C PRO A 36 2.81 -15.97 4.19
N PHE A 37 3.58 -16.70 3.41
CA PHE A 37 4.85 -17.31 3.86
C PHE A 37 5.80 -16.26 4.44
N ILE A 38 5.99 -15.18 3.67
CA ILE A 38 6.66 -13.97 4.12
C ILE A 38 5.61 -12.87 4.09
N GLN A 39 5.34 -12.27 5.23
CA GLN A 39 4.47 -11.10 5.31
C GLN A 39 5.26 -9.88 4.89
N ALA A 40 4.69 -9.05 4.02
CA ALA A 40 5.17 -7.71 3.75
C ALA A 40 3.97 -6.78 3.78
N GLN A 41 4.05 -5.71 4.55
CA GLN A 41 2.99 -4.72 4.70
C GLN A 41 3.55 -3.34 4.39
N LEU A 42 2.98 -2.65 3.41
CA LEU A 42 3.36 -1.30 3.04
C LEU A 42 2.50 -0.28 3.79
N TYR A 43 3.15 0.63 4.49
CA TYR A 43 2.56 1.80 5.13
C TYR A 43 2.96 3.04 4.35
N ILE A 44 2.02 3.94 4.09
CA ILE A 44 2.27 5.23 3.45
C ILE A 44 1.95 6.33 4.47
N ASN A 45 2.97 7.15 4.80
CA ASN A 45 2.88 8.17 5.86
C ASN A 45 2.28 7.61 7.18
N GLY A 46 2.66 6.37 7.53
CA GLY A 46 2.18 5.65 8.72
C GLY A 46 0.79 5.01 8.58
N ALA A 47 0.07 5.23 7.49
CA ALA A 47 -1.24 4.63 7.25
C ALA A 47 -1.15 3.30 6.51
N TYR A 48 -1.86 2.29 7.02
CA TYR A 48 -2.06 1.02 6.33
C TYR A 48 -3.43 1.03 5.63
N ALA A 49 -3.46 1.53 4.39
CA ALA A 49 -4.65 1.58 3.56
C ALA A 49 -4.33 1.11 2.14
N LYS A 50 -5.30 0.58 1.41
CA LYS A 50 -5.11 0.14 0.02
C LYS A 50 -4.90 1.34 -0.91
N GLU A 51 -5.60 2.43 -0.64
CA GLU A 51 -5.48 3.71 -1.35
C GLU A 51 -5.13 4.80 -0.36
N TYR A 52 -4.31 5.74 -0.79
CA TYR A 52 -3.87 6.89 -0.01
C TYR A 52 -3.97 8.15 -0.87
N ALA A 53 -4.40 9.28 -0.29
CA ALA A 53 -4.39 10.57 -0.96
C ALA A 53 -3.24 11.44 -0.43
N ALA A 54 -2.43 11.98 -1.32
CA ALA A 54 -1.32 12.86 -0.95
C ALA A 54 -1.35 14.17 -1.75
N GLY A 55 -0.88 15.26 -1.14
CA GLY A 55 -0.66 16.53 -1.82
C GLY A 55 0.47 16.43 -2.85
N SER A 56 0.38 17.21 -3.94
CA SER A 56 1.47 17.26 -4.91
C SER A 56 2.72 17.90 -4.31
N LYS A 57 3.90 17.49 -4.77
CA LYS A 57 5.22 17.95 -4.29
C LYS A 57 5.50 17.73 -2.80
N THR A 58 4.65 17.02 -2.10
CA THR A 58 4.91 16.65 -0.70
C THR A 58 5.73 15.38 -0.65
N SER A 59 6.63 15.28 0.33
CA SER A 59 7.36 14.03 0.58
C SER A 59 6.39 12.97 1.11
N ILE A 60 6.45 11.80 0.49
CA ILE A 60 5.65 10.63 0.85
C ILE A 60 6.59 9.59 1.42
N GLN A 61 6.35 9.20 2.67
CA GLN A 61 7.16 8.21 3.37
C GLN A 61 6.56 6.81 3.19
N GLY A 62 7.32 5.90 2.62
CA GLY A 62 7.00 4.49 2.54
C GLY A 62 7.72 3.70 3.62
N GLN A 63 7.00 2.82 4.30
CA GLN A 63 7.56 1.90 5.29
C GLN A 63 7.07 0.48 4.99
N ILE A 64 7.99 -0.44 4.75
CA ILE A 64 7.69 -1.86 4.55
C ILE A 64 8.00 -2.59 5.85
N ARG A 65 6.98 -3.21 6.46
CA ARG A 65 7.16 -4.13 7.59
C ARG A 65 7.09 -5.55 7.07
N TRP A 66 8.15 -6.30 7.29
CA TRP A 66 8.23 -7.69 6.84
C TRP A 66 8.39 -8.66 8.00
N LYS A 67 7.94 -9.91 7.81
CA LYS A 67 8.06 -10.99 8.78
C LYS A 67 8.10 -12.35 8.09
N ASN A 68 9.04 -13.21 8.50
CA ASN A 68 9.03 -14.62 8.16
C ASN A 68 7.98 -15.35 9.02
N ASN A 69 6.90 -15.82 8.41
CA ASN A 69 5.83 -16.57 9.09
C ASN A 69 6.01 -18.11 8.99
N LEU A 70 7.08 -18.55 8.34
CA LEU A 70 7.41 -19.97 8.25
C LEU A 70 8.10 -20.45 9.54
N ASP A 71 7.95 -21.74 9.82
CA ASP A 71 8.66 -22.44 10.89
C ASP A 71 10.08 -22.87 10.45
N SER A 72 10.55 -22.35 9.33
CA SER A 72 11.84 -22.65 8.71
C SER A 72 12.55 -21.38 8.26
N VAL A 73 13.86 -21.51 8.10
CA VAL A 73 14.71 -20.44 7.59
C VAL A 73 14.41 -20.14 6.13
N VAL A 74 14.41 -18.87 5.77
CA VAL A 74 14.35 -18.37 4.39
C VAL A 74 15.74 -17.85 4.00
N ASN A 75 16.32 -18.40 2.96
CA ASN A 75 17.61 -17.99 2.44
C ASN A 75 17.43 -17.06 1.24
N ASP A 76 18.43 -16.18 1.04
CA ASP A 76 18.49 -15.24 -0.09
C ASP A 76 17.15 -14.47 -0.26
N MET A 77 16.64 -13.89 0.84
CA MET A 77 15.43 -13.08 0.76
C MET A 77 15.68 -11.80 -0.02
N ILE A 78 14.75 -11.47 -0.91
CA ILE A 78 14.79 -10.25 -1.70
C ILE A 78 13.44 -9.55 -1.54
N ILE A 79 13.48 -8.28 -1.19
CA ILE A 79 12.30 -7.39 -1.16
C ILE A 79 12.47 -6.38 -2.29
N ARG A 80 11.43 -6.23 -3.12
CA ARG A 80 11.40 -5.25 -4.21
C ARG A 80 10.19 -4.36 -4.04
N ALA A 81 10.40 -3.06 -4.21
CA ALA A 81 9.32 -2.08 -4.34
C ALA A 81 9.37 -1.49 -5.75
N LYS A 82 8.46 -1.92 -6.62
CA LYS A 82 8.28 -1.35 -7.94
C LYS A 82 7.37 -0.15 -7.85
N ILE A 83 7.84 1.01 -8.32
CA ILE A 83 7.14 2.28 -8.21
C ILE A 83 6.80 2.75 -9.62
N THR A 84 5.51 2.89 -9.93
CA THR A 84 5.04 3.32 -11.26
C THR A 84 3.98 4.40 -11.11
N GLY A 85 3.74 5.16 -12.18
CA GLY A 85 2.66 6.13 -12.20
C GLY A 85 3.01 7.41 -12.92
N SER A 86 1.97 8.11 -13.40
CA SER A 86 2.10 9.34 -14.17
C SER A 86 2.63 10.52 -13.36
N ALA A 87 2.45 10.47 -12.04
CA ALA A 87 2.84 11.53 -11.13
C ALA A 87 4.20 11.31 -10.43
N LEU A 88 4.90 10.21 -10.69
CA LEU A 88 6.17 9.89 -10.01
C LEU A 88 7.30 10.82 -10.44
N ASP A 89 7.93 11.48 -9.48
CA ASP A 89 9.22 12.13 -9.67
C ASP A 89 10.36 11.15 -9.34
N ARG A 90 10.99 10.60 -10.38
CA ARG A 90 12.08 9.61 -10.22
C ARG A 90 13.34 10.17 -9.57
N LYS A 91 13.51 11.51 -9.56
CA LYS A 91 14.66 12.15 -8.93
C LYS A 91 14.53 12.26 -7.42
N GLU A 92 13.29 12.21 -6.94
CA GLU A 92 12.94 12.33 -5.53
C GLU A 92 12.65 10.97 -4.88
N VAL A 93 13.06 9.87 -5.54
CA VAL A 93 13.04 8.53 -4.92
C VAL A 93 14.31 8.34 -4.12
N ASN A 94 14.15 8.16 -2.80
CA ASN A 94 15.26 7.92 -1.87
C ASN A 94 14.95 6.66 -1.07
N GLU A 95 15.92 5.78 -0.98
CA GLU A 95 15.86 4.52 -0.25
C GLU A 95 16.72 4.57 1.02
N GLN A 96 16.27 3.88 2.05
CA GLN A 96 17.08 3.61 3.24
C GLN A 96 17.61 2.17 3.15
N GLN A 97 18.94 2.02 3.17
CA GLN A 97 19.63 0.73 3.15
C GLN A 97 19.20 -0.17 1.98
N GLY A 98 18.85 0.41 0.83
CA GLY A 98 18.44 -0.29 -0.36
C GLY A 98 19.25 0.15 -1.59
N PHE A 99 18.86 -0.31 -2.75
CA PHE A 99 19.38 0.12 -4.04
C PHE A 99 18.22 0.47 -4.98
N TYR A 100 18.20 1.70 -5.49
CA TYR A 100 17.20 2.14 -6.46
C TYR A 100 17.73 2.00 -7.89
N SER A 101 17.04 1.19 -8.70
CA SER A 101 17.25 1.10 -10.15
C SER A 101 16.29 2.03 -10.86
N SER A 102 16.80 3.18 -11.32
CA SER A 102 15.99 4.17 -12.05
C SER A 102 15.55 3.73 -13.44
N SER A 103 16.20 2.74 -14.02
CA SER A 103 15.83 2.15 -15.32
C SER A 103 14.61 1.23 -15.23
N GLU A 104 14.41 0.61 -14.07
CA GLU A 104 13.31 -0.32 -13.79
C GLU A 104 12.25 0.27 -12.88
N ASP A 105 12.53 1.44 -12.29
CA ASP A 105 11.71 2.06 -11.25
C ASP A 105 11.49 1.13 -10.04
N VAL A 106 12.55 0.45 -9.59
CA VAL A 106 12.51 -0.54 -8.51
C VAL A 106 13.53 -0.24 -7.43
N ILE A 107 13.09 -0.25 -6.18
CA ILE A 107 13.99 -0.31 -5.02
C ILE A 107 14.15 -1.77 -4.62
N ILE A 108 15.40 -2.19 -4.38
CA ILE A 108 15.77 -3.56 -4.05
C ILE A 108 16.47 -3.57 -2.69
N TRP A 109 16.04 -4.47 -1.82
CA TRP A 109 16.72 -4.84 -0.61
C TRP A 109 17.02 -6.34 -0.66
N ASP A 110 18.27 -6.67 -0.54
CA ASP A 110 18.78 -8.05 -0.58
C ASP A 110 20.01 -8.19 0.34
N LYS A 111 20.63 -9.35 0.34
CA LYS A 111 21.82 -9.63 1.15
C LYS A 111 23.02 -8.72 0.85
N ASN A 112 23.06 -8.02 -0.29
CA ASN A 112 24.13 -7.07 -0.60
C ASN A 112 23.87 -5.70 0.03
N THR A 113 22.63 -5.40 0.36
CA THR A 113 22.21 -4.16 1.01
C THR A 113 22.01 -4.33 2.51
N ASP A 114 21.67 -5.55 2.97
CA ASP A 114 21.49 -5.90 4.38
C ASP A 114 21.77 -7.40 4.58
N ASP A 115 22.84 -7.72 5.29
CA ASP A 115 23.30 -9.11 5.55
C ASP A 115 22.21 -10.01 6.16
N ARG A 116 21.23 -9.44 6.87
CA ARG A 116 20.10 -10.19 7.44
C ARG A 116 19.31 -10.95 6.39
N PHE A 117 19.28 -10.45 5.15
CA PHE A 117 18.57 -11.10 4.05
C PHE A 117 19.27 -12.33 3.46
N ALA A 118 20.51 -12.58 3.84
CA ALA A 118 21.19 -13.82 3.49
C ALA A 118 20.48 -15.03 4.11
N GLN A 119 20.04 -14.88 5.38
CA GLN A 119 19.38 -15.95 6.14
C GLN A 119 18.42 -15.35 7.16
N VAL A 120 17.12 -15.49 6.91
CA VAL A 120 16.03 -14.97 7.75
C VAL A 120 15.42 -16.11 8.57
N ASN A 121 15.55 -16.04 9.90
CA ASN A 121 15.08 -17.08 10.81
C ASN A 121 13.55 -17.11 10.94
N PRO A 122 12.96 -18.21 11.43
CA PRO A 122 11.54 -18.27 11.77
C PRO A 122 11.13 -17.14 12.72
N GLY A 123 10.05 -16.43 12.38
CA GLY A 123 9.51 -15.34 13.17
C GLY A 123 10.30 -14.02 13.10
N GLU A 124 11.47 -14.02 12.46
CA GLU A 124 12.26 -12.82 12.27
C GLU A 124 11.49 -11.77 11.46
N ASN A 125 11.67 -10.51 11.83
CA ASN A 125 10.93 -9.40 11.25
C ASN A 125 11.80 -8.13 11.21
N GLY A 126 11.35 -7.16 10.42
CA GLY A 126 12.04 -5.88 10.33
C GLY A 126 11.24 -4.84 9.57
N THR A 127 11.88 -3.70 9.43
CA THR A 127 11.29 -2.54 8.75
C THR A 127 12.30 -1.95 7.78
N LEU A 128 11.81 -1.59 6.59
CA LEU A 128 12.58 -0.89 5.57
C LEU A 128 11.88 0.43 5.26
N GLY A 129 12.66 1.47 4.98
CA GLY A 129 12.16 2.80 4.70
C GLY A 129 12.53 3.26 3.29
N PHE A 130 11.67 4.07 2.70
CA PHE A 130 11.96 4.84 1.50
C PHE A 130 11.09 6.10 1.49
N SER A 131 11.47 7.07 0.66
CA SER A 131 10.64 8.24 0.41
C SER A 131 10.58 8.54 -1.07
N LEU A 132 9.51 9.19 -1.47
CA LEU A 132 9.31 9.64 -2.84
C LEU A 132 8.50 10.95 -2.84
N ALA A 133 8.48 11.65 -3.96
CA ALA A 133 7.60 12.79 -4.17
C ALA A 133 6.94 12.71 -5.55
N SER A 134 5.89 13.50 -5.74
CA SER A 134 5.27 13.62 -7.05
C SER A 134 5.84 14.76 -7.84
N LEU A 135 5.76 14.65 -9.16
CA LEU A 135 5.88 15.77 -10.09
C LEU A 135 4.83 16.85 -9.77
N PRO A 136 5.08 18.12 -10.16
CA PRO A 136 4.03 19.12 -10.21
C PRO A 136 2.88 18.65 -11.09
N LEU A 137 1.65 18.62 -10.55
CA LEU A 137 0.48 18.18 -11.30
C LEU A 137 0.06 19.17 -12.39
N TYR A 138 0.50 20.40 -12.27
CA TYR A 138 0.30 21.48 -13.23
C TYR A 138 1.64 22.06 -13.68
N SER A 139 1.82 22.17 -14.99
CA SER A 139 2.95 22.89 -15.58
C SER A 139 2.44 24.15 -16.29
N PRO A 140 3.06 25.32 -16.07
CA PRO A 140 2.70 26.55 -16.80
C PRO A 140 2.81 26.42 -18.32
N THR A 141 3.61 25.46 -18.81
CA THR A 141 3.91 25.26 -20.23
C THR A 141 3.46 23.93 -20.78
N GLY A 142 3.03 22.96 -19.93
CA GLY A 142 2.86 21.56 -20.32
C GLY A 142 1.52 20.92 -20.00
N GLY A 143 0.59 21.66 -19.41
CA GLY A 143 -0.73 21.09 -19.12
C GLY A 143 -0.86 20.42 -17.76
N ILE A 144 -1.94 19.70 -17.57
CA ILE A 144 -2.32 19.03 -16.33
C ILE A 144 -2.06 17.52 -16.49
N ILE A 145 -1.46 16.88 -15.48
CA ILE A 145 -1.36 15.43 -15.44
C ILE A 145 -2.77 14.88 -15.19
N SER A 146 -3.32 14.16 -16.16
CA SER A 146 -4.61 13.49 -16.03
C SER A 146 -4.45 12.25 -15.14
N ASP A 147 -5.40 12.04 -14.20
CA ASP A 147 -5.40 10.93 -13.23
C ASP A 147 -4.03 10.70 -12.57
N PRO A 148 -3.54 11.69 -11.80
CA PRO A 148 -2.19 11.64 -11.25
C PRO A 148 -2.11 10.61 -10.11
N THR A 149 -1.49 9.47 -10.41
CA THR A 149 -1.34 8.36 -9.47
C THR A 149 0.11 7.90 -9.38
N ILE A 150 0.46 7.33 -8.23
CA ILE A 150 1.68 6.56 -8.00
C ILE A 150 1.26 5.21 -7.44
N THR A 151 1.66 4.15 -8.08
CA THR A 151 1.40 2.77 -7.64
C THR A 151 2.69 2.14 -7.16
N ILE A 152 2.65 1.55 -5.98
CA ILE A 152 3.77 0.84 -5.37
C ILE A 152 3.37 -0.62 -5.22
N GLU A 153 4.12 -1.49 -5.87
CA GLU A 153 4.00 -2.95 -5.76
C GLU A 153 5.19 -3.50 -4.98
N ILE A 154 4.91 -4.07 -3.81
CA ILE A 154 5.91 -4.76 -3.01
C ILE A 154 5.88 -6.23 -3.39
N SER A 155 7.04 -6.79 -3.72
CA SER A 155 7.21 -8.22 -3.87
C SER A 155 8.33 -8.72 -2.97
N VAL A 156 8.08 -9.82 -2.28
CA VAL A 156 9.07 -10.50 -1.44
C VAL A 156 9.24 -11.91 -1.96
N SER A 157 10.47 -12.32 -2.13
CA SER A 157 10.83 -13.68 -2.53
C SER A 157 12.01 -14.19 -1.72
N GLY A 158 12.14 -15.50 -1.61
CA GLY A 158 13.25 -16.15 -0.94
C GLY A 158 13.22 -17.66 -1.18
N LYS A 159 14.20 -18.37 -0.67
CA LYS A 159 14.36 -19.82 -0.83
C LYS A 159 14.17 -20.51 0.52
N GLN A 160 13.19 -21.39 0.62
CA GLN A 160 12.94 -22.24 1.79
C GLN A 160 13.58 -23.61 1.57
N ALA A 161 14.33 -24.12 2.55
CA ALA A 161 14.76 -25.50 2.54
C ALA A 161 13.54 -26.42 2.74
N SER A 162 13.34 -27.36 1.82
CA SER A 162 12.32 -28.41 1.89
C SER A 162 12.96 -29.77 2.16
N ALA A 163 12.15 -30.76 2.52
CA ALA A 163 12.64 -32.13 2.70
C ALA A 163 13.38 -32.62 1.45
N GLY A 164 14.59 -33.15 1.61
CA GLY A 164 15.46 -33.58 0.51
C GLY A 164 16.38 -32.50 -0.08
N ASN A 165 16.66 -31.42 0.65
CA ASN A 165 17.52 -30.30 0.21
C ASN A 165 17.05 -29.55 -1.06
N ILE A 166 15.80 -29.71 -1.45
CA ILE A 166 15.21 -28.96 -2.57
C ILE A 166 14.83 -27.57 -2.05
N LEU A 167 15.40 -26.51 -2.63
CA LEU A 167 15.03 -25.14 -2.34
C LEU A 167 13.71 -24.81 -3.05
N LYS A 168 12.68 -24.48 -2.27
CA LYS A 168 11.41 -24.01 -2.80
C LYS A 168 11.36 -22.49 -2.75
N GLU A 169 11.04 -21.87 -3.88
CA GLU A 169 10.79 -20.43 -3.92
C GLU A 169 9.48 -20.11 -3.19
N VAL A 170 9.54 -19.12 -2.29
CA VAL A 170 8.39 -18.54 -1.60
C VAL A 170 8.25 -17.08 -2.04
N LYS A 171 7.04 -16.66 -2.39
CA LYS A 171 6.76 -15.31 -2.89
C LYS A 171 5.50 -14.75 -2.26
N SER A 172 5.53 -13.44 -1.97
CA SER A 172 4.38 -12.65 -1.53
C SER A 172 4.37 -11.31 -2.23
N THR A 173 3.18 -10.77 -2.51
CA THR A 173 3.02 -9.45 -3.17
C THR A 173 1.95 -8.63 -2.47
N GLU A 174 2.16 -7.31 -2.42
CA GLU A 174 1.18 -6.32 -1.97
C GLU A 174 1.25 -5.09 -2.88
N THR A 175 0.09 -4.53 -3.25
CA THR A 175 0.01 -3.33 -4.09
C THR A 175 -0.80 -2.24 -3.41
N LYS A 176 -0.29 -1.00 -3.47
CA LYS A 176 -0.99 0.20 -3.01
C LYS A 176 -0.97 1.28 -4.07
N THR A 177 -2.03 2.08 -4.09
CA THR A 177 -2.16 3.22 -5.00
C THR A 177 -2.25 4.52 -4.21
N ILE A 178 -1.44 5.50 -4.59
CA ILE A 178 -1.45 6.86 -4.06
C ILE A 178 -2.06 7.75 -5.12
N ARG A 179 -3.19 8.38 -4.80
CA ARG A 179 -3.82 9.41 -5.62
C ARG A 179 -3.28 10.76 -5.23
N MET A 180 -2.73 11.46 -6.21
CA MET A 180 -2.23 12.81 -5.97
C MET A 180 -3.37 13.81 -6.09
N ILE A 181 -3.49 14.67 -5.09
CA ILE A 181 -4.46 15.76 -5.06
C ILE A 181 -3.72 17.08 -5.18
N SER A 182 -4.26 17.99 -5.98
CA SER A 182 -3.78 19.38 -6.04
C SER A 182 -4.61 20.25 -5.11
N ASP A 183 -3.98 21.20 -4.47
CA ASP A 183 -4.70 22.29 -3.80
C ASP A 183 -5.34 23.17 -4.88
N VAL A 184 -6.63 22.98 -5.12
CA VAL A 184 -7.39 23.83 -6.02
C VAL A 184 -7.88 25.04 -5.26
N GLY A 185 -7.15 26.15 -5.37
CA GLY A 185 -7.65 27.45 -4.93
C GLY A 185 -8.67 27.97 -5.95
N LEU A 186 -9.93 28.05 -5.58
CA LEU A 186 -10.94 28.75 -6.39
C LEU A 186 -10.81 30.25 -6.13
N VAL A 187 -10.21 30.99 -7.08
CA VAL A 187 -10.25 32.45 -7.06
C VAL A 187 -11.48 32.89 -7.85
N ASN A 188 -12.51 33.31 -7.14
CA ASN A 188 -13.69 33.90 -7.76
C ASN A 188 -13.49 35.43 -7.93
N LYS A 189 -13.42 35.89 -9.17
CA LYS A 189 -13.35 37.33 -9.49
C LYS A 189 -14.67 37.73 -10.14
N ALA A 190 -15.50 38.44 -9.38
CA ALA A 190 -16.69 39.06 -9.94
C ALA A 190 -16.31 40.37 -10.64
N LEU A 191 -16.65 40.49 -11.91
CA LEU A 191 -16.47 41.72 -12.70
C LEU A 191 -17.84 42.37 -12.87
N TYR A 192 -17.97 43.62 -12.46
CA TYR A 192 -19.17 44.39 -12.59
C TYR A 192 -19.03 45.41 -13.76
N PHE A 193 -19.93 45.32 -14.75
CA PHE A 193 -19.87 46.14 -15.95
C PHE A 193 -21.01 47.18 -16.08
N ALA A 194 -21.89 47.30 -15.08
CA ALA A 194 -23.01 48.22 -15.12
C ALA A 194 -22.78 49.45 -14.25
N GLY A 195 -23.14 50.61 -14.74
CA GLY A 195 -23.02 51.87 -14.04
C GLY A 195 -21.76 52.69 -14.36
N PRO A 196 -21.54 53.76 -13.62
CA PRO A 196 -20.43 54.70 -13.88
C PRO A 196 -19.05 54.15 -13.51
N PHE A 197 -19.02 52.97 -12.83
CA PHE A 197 -17.78 52.35 -12.40
C PHE A 197 -17.24 51.42 -13.49
N LYS A 198 -16.10 51.79 -14.04
CA LYS A 198 -15.36 50.89 -14.90
C LYS A 198 -14.69 49.81 -14.07
N ASN A 199 -14.53 48.61 -14.66
CA ASN A 199 -13.96 47.38 -14.12
C ASN A 199 -12.51 47.55 -13.60
N THR A 200 -12.29 48.23 -12.49
CA THR A 200 -10.94 48.54 -11.99
C THR A 200 -10.74 48.22 -10.52
N GLY A 201 -11.53 47.37 -9.92
CA GLY A 201 -11.32 46.99 -8.51
C GLY A 201 -12.58 46.47 -7.79
N PRO A 202 -12.43 46.11 -6.52
CA PRO A 202 -13.56 45.74 -5.71
C PRO A 202 -14.52 46.91 -5.55
N ILE A 203 -15.81 46.64 -5.64
CA ILE A 203 -16.87 47.62 -5.40
C ILE A 203 -16.83 47.97 -3.90
N PRO A 204 -16.63 49.25 -3.53
CA PRO A 204 -16.74 49.63 -2.13
C PRO A 204 -18.15 49.40 -1.61
N PRO A 205 -18.35 49.12 -0.31
CA PRO A 205 -19.64 48.85 0.29
C PRO A 205 -20.58 50.05 0.17
#